data_836f38d03f11d8deaccbbae05a2795de
#
_entry.id   836f38d03f11d8deaccbbae05a2795de
#
_cell.length_a   1.000
_cell.length_b   1.000
_cell.length_c   1.000
_cell.angle_alpha   90.00
_cell.angle_beta   90.00
_cell.angle_gamma   90.00
#
_symmetry.space_group_name_H-M   'P 1'
#
loop_
_entity.id
_entity.type
_entity.pdbx_description
1 polymer ?
#
loop_
_entity_poly.entity_id
_entity_poly.type
_entity_poly.pdbx_seq_one_letter_code
_entity_poly.pdbx_strand_id
1 'polypeptide(L)'
;MSATVCFDSVNSPFFGSELSFSVQTGELAVLLTAKEEVNAALVRLLFGVNLPLAGSVSVLGEAIASLDESLLFRLRSRMGLVFSFGGLISNLKVGENLYLPLQYHKLPVAEESAAAGEAILQRVGYRGGSSKLPGLLSQFEKKQVLLARVILMNPEVVIYDSLLLGHNLHERNHLLDIAVDFHREMADRTSIFLSSDASLPQLMHGAKIIAVH
;
A
#
# COMPACT_ATOMS: atom_id res chain seq x y z
N MET A 1 -9.85 4.48 20.67
CA MET A 1 -9.01 4.62 19.45
C MET A 1 -9.97 4.85 18.30
N SER A 2 -9.63 5.74 17.37
CA SER A 2 -10.48 6.02 16.20
C SER A 2 -10.15 5.05 15.06
N ALA A 3 -11.15 4.64 14.29
CA ALA A 3 -10.93 3.82 13.11
C ALA A 3 -10.22 4.64 12.03
N THR A 4 -9.11 4.14 11.52
CA THR A 4 -8.38 4.73 10.39
C THR A 4 -9.01 4.33 9.06
N VAL A 5 -9.49 3.09 8.96
CA VAL A 5 -10.24 2.60 7.79
C VAL A 5 -11.53 1.97 8.31
N CYS A 6 -12.64 2.33 7.69
CA CYS A 6 -13.95 1.76 8.00
C CYS A 6 -14.73 1.47 6.72
N PHE A 7 -15.24 0.27 6.62
CA PHE A 7 -16.25 -0.16 5.66
C PHE A 7 -17.53 -0.41 6.46
N ASP A 8 -18.61 0.27 6.10
CA ASP A 8 -19.90 0.14 6.73
C ASP A 8 -20.95 -0.24 5.69
N SER A 9 -21.42 -1.48 5.78
CA SER A 9 -22.46 -2.06 4.91
C SER A 9 -22.16 -1.88 3.41
N VAL A 10 -20.87 -2.03 3.05
CA VAL A 10 -20.39 -1.77 1.67
C VAL A 10 -20.81 -2.89 0.74
N ASN A 11 -21.54 -2.52 -0.32
CA ASN A 11 -21.88 -3.42 -1.42
C ASN A 11 -21.07 -3.06 -2.68
N SER A 12 -20.55 -4.08 -3.35
CA SER A 12 -19.79 -3.97 -4.58
C SER A 12 -20.00 -5.21 -5.44
N PRO A 13 -19.98 -5.11 -6.78
CA PRO A 13 -20.11 -6.26 -7.68
C PRO A 13 -19.02 -7.32 -7.50
N PHE A 14 -17.93 -6.97 -6.79
CA PHE A 14 -16.79 -7.85 -6.56
C PHE A 14 -16.86 -8.61 -5.23
N PHE A 15 -17.83 -8.28 -4.36
CA PHE A 15 -18.02 -8.92 -3.06
C PHE A 15 -19.20 -9.89 -3.13
N GLY A 16 -19.04 -11.06 -2.52
CA GLY A 16 -20.12 -12.07 -2.44
C GLY A 16 -21.24 -11.69 -1.48
N SER A 17 -20.98 -10.74 -0.58
CA SER A 17 -21.92 -10.23 0.43
C SER A 17 -21.55 -8.79 0.82
N GLU A 18 -22.44 -8.16 1.57
CA GLU A 18 -22.18 -6.87 2.20
C GLU A 18 -20.98 -6.95 3.15
N LEU A 19 -20.08 -5.97 3.05
CA LEU A 19 -18.82 -5.96 3.80
C LEU A 19 -18.81 -4.85 4.84
N SER A 20 -18.62 -5.24 6.12
CA SER A 20 -18.44 -4.31 7.23
C SER A 20 -17.23 -4.71 8.07
N PHE A 21 -16.27 -3.80 8.21
CA PHE A 21 -15.11 -3.95 9.08
C PHE A 21 -14.49 -2.60 9.39
N SER A 22 -13.63 -2.59 10.40
CA SER A 22 -12.78 -1.42 10.67
C SER A 22 -11.36 -1.82 11.01
N VAL A 23 -10.41 -0.96 10.69
CA VAL A 23 -8.99 -1.06 11.10
C VAL A 23 -8.66 0.19 11.90
N GLN A 24 -8.16 0.01 13.12
CA GLN A 24 -7.88 1.13 14.04
C GLN A 24 -6.54 1.77 13.71
N THR A 25 -6.34 2.99 14.20
CA THR A 25 -5.05 3.69 14.10
C THR A 25 -3.95 2.86 14.75
N GLY A 26 -2.85 2.68 14.04
CA GLY A 26 -1.71 1.89 14.51
C GLY A 26 -1.88 0.37 14.33
N GLU A 27 -3.02 -0.12 13.82
CA GLU A 27 -3.19 -1.56 13.59
C GLU A 27 -2.44 -2.03 12.34
N LEU A 28 -1.90 -3.25 12.47
CA LEU A 28 -1.46 -4.08 11.36
C LEU A 28 -2.58 -5.07 11.03
N ALA A 29 -3.13 -5.02 9.83
CA ALA A 29 -4.25 -5.86 9.43
C ALA A 29 -3.96 -6.67 8.16
N VAL A 30 -4.52 -7.88 8.10
CA VAL A 30 -4.58 -8.71 6.90
C VAL A 30 -6.03 -8.87 6.48
N LEU A 31 -6.38 -8.39 5.30
CA LEU A 31 -7.65 -8.67 4.65
C LEU A 31 -7.44 -9.90 3.76
N LEU A 32 -7.94 -11.04 4.23
CA LEU A 32 -7.86 -12.29 3.50
C LEU A 32 -9.04 -12.37 2.54
N THR A 33 -8.76 -12.31 1.26
CA THR A 33 -9.75 -12.30 0.18
C THR A 33 -9.81 -13.64 -0.56
N ALA A 34 -10.87 -13.87 -1.29
CA ALA A 34 -11.00 -15.10 -2.08
C ALA A 34 -10.20 -15.03 -3.40
N LYS A 35 -9.99 -13.82 -3.96
CA LYS A 35 -9.41 -13.61 -5.30
C LYS A 35 -8.72 -12.25 -5.38
N GLU A 36 -7.75 -12.13 -6.29
CA GLU A 36 -7.02 -10.88 -6.56
C GLU A 36 -7.92 -9.75 -7.09
N GLU A 37 -9.03 -10.06 -7.79
CA GLU A 37 -9.99 -9.06 -8.24
C GLU A 37 -10.66 -8.33 -7.07
N VAL A 38 -10.87 -9.03 -5.94
CA VAL A 38 -11.39 -8.45 -4.70
C VAL A 38 -10.37 -7.48 -4.11
N ASN A 39 -9.07 -7.82 -4.10
CA ASN A 39 -8.01 -6.91 -3.68
C ASN A 39 -8.02 -5.63 -4.50
N ALA A 40 -8.08 -5.75 -5.82
CA ALA A 40 -8.13 -4.61 -6.73
C ALA A 40 -9.38 -3.73 -6.49
N ALA A 41 -10.53 -4.35 -6.19
CA ALA A 41 -11.76 -3.62 -5.85
C ALA A 41 -11.61 -2.85 -4.52
N LEU A 42 -11.06 -3.48 -3.48
CA LEU A 42 -10.77 -2.85 -2.19
C LEU A 42 -9.82 -1.65 -2.36
N VAL A 43 -8.74 -1.80 -3.12
CA VAL A 43 -7.82 -0.69 -3.43
C VAL A 43 -8.57 0.47 -4.10
N ARG A 44 -9.40 0.21 -5.11
CA ARG A 44 -10.15 1.26 -5.81
C ARG A 44 -11.13 2.00 -4.89
N LEU A 45 -11.80 1.29 -3.97
CA LEU A 45 -12.69 1.89 -2.98
C LEU A 45 -11.90 2.73 -1.96
N LEU A 46 -10.80 2.21 -1.41
CA LEU A 46 -9.96 2.91 -0.43
C LEU A 46 -9.35 4.19 -0.99
N PHE A 47 -8.98 4.20 -2.26
CA PHE A 47 -8.41 5.38 -2.92
C PHE A 47 -9.46 6.26 -3.62
N GLY A 48 -10.76 5.97 -3.48
CA GLY A 48 -11.83 6.75 -4.11
C GLY A 48 -11.75 6.78 -5.64
N VAL A 49 -11.22 5.72 -6.25
CA VAL A 49 -11.27 5.52 -7.71
C VAL A 49 -12.66 5.06 -8.12
N ASN A 50 -13.28 4.21 -7.28
CA ASN A 50 -14.67 3.79 -7.41
C ASN A 50 -15.40 4.12 -6.11
N LEU A 51 -16.71 4.32 -6.20
CA LEU A 51 -17.60 4.38 -5.05
C LEU A 51 -18.35 3.04 -4.88
N PRO A 52 -18.76 2.68 -3.65
CA PRO A 52 -19.58 1.50 -3.43
C PRO A 52 -20.98 1.68 -4.03
N LEU A 53 -21.68 0.58 -4.34
CA LEU A 53 -23.08 0.59 -4.77
C LEU A 53 -24.02 0.98 -3.61
N ALA A 54 -23.68 0.59 -2.40
CA ALA A 54 -24.35 0.94 -1.14
C ALA A 54 -23.35 0.89 0.01
N GLY A 55 -23.71 1.51 1.13
CA GLY A 55 -22.84 1.64 2.29
C GLY A 55 -21.82 2.76 2.16
N SER A 56 -20.84 2.80 3.05
CA SER A 56 -19.84 3.86 3.08
C SER A 56 -18.43 3.34 3.35
N VAL A 57 -17.44 4.01 2.75
CA VAL A 57 -16.01 3.79 3.01
C VAL A 57 -15.43 5.08 3.57
N SER A 58 -14.73 4.98 4.70
CA SER A 58 -13.97 6.11 5.24
C SER A 58 -12.51 5.72 5.49
N VAL A 59 -11.62 6.70 5.25
CA VAL A 59 -10.19 6.57 5.48
C VAL A 59 -9.70 7.82 6.22
N LEU A 60 -8.93 7.63 7.30
CA LEU A 60 -8.44 8.72 8.16
C LEU A 60 -9.56 9.63 8.68
N GLY A 61 -10.74 9.08 8.93
CA GLY A 61 -11.93 9.81 9.36
C GLY A 61 -12.70 10.52 8.25
N GLU A 62 -12.22 10.48 7.02
CA GLU A 62 -12.85 11.13 5.86
C GLU A 62 -13.72 10.14 5.10
N ALA A 63 -15.02 10.44 4.93
CA ALA A 63 -15.91 9.62 4.10
C ALA A 63 -15.61 9.86 2.61
N ILE A 64 -15.12 8.83 1.92
CA ILE A 64 -14.62 8.93 0.53
C ILE A 64 -15.66 9.56 -0.40
N ALA A 65 -16.93 9.16 -0.28
CA ALA A 65 -18.00 9.63 -1.16
C ALA A 65 -18.35 11.13 -1.00
N SER A 66 -17.91 11.76 0.09
CA SER A 66 -18.17 13.19 0.37
C SER A 66 -17.01 14.10 -0.06
N LEU A 67 -15.89 13.53 -0.51
CA LEU A 67 -14.69 14.29 -0.86
C LEU A 67 -14.76 14.80 -2.30
N ASP A 68 -14.45 16.07 -2.48
CA ASP A 68 -14.12 16.61 -3.78
C ASP A 68 -12.70 16.18 -4.22
N GLU A 69 -12.32 16.50 -5.46
CA GLU A 69 -11.01 16.12 -6.02
C GLU A 69 -9.84 16.69 -5.21
N SER A 70 -9.96 17.90 -4.65
CA SER A 70 -8.91 18.55 -3.86
C SER A 70 -8.72 17.87 -2.51
N LEU A 71 -9.83 17.51 -1.84
CA LEU A 71 -9.81 16.77 -0.57
C LEU A 71 -9.29 15.36 -0.79
N LEU A 72 -9.75 14.69 -1.84
CA LEU A 72 -9.28 13.35 -2.20
C LEU A 72 -7.78 13.34 -2.56
N PHE A 73 -7.30 14.37 -3.24
CA PHE A 73 -5.86 14.55 -3.52
C PHE A 73 -5.05 14.65 -2.22
N ARG A 74 -5.52 15.45 -1.24
CA ARG A 74 -4.89 15.58 0.08
C ARG A 74 -4.93 14.28 0.88
N LEU A 75 -6.06 13.57 0.86
CA LEU A 75 -6.17 12.27 1.51
C LEU A 75 -5.14 11.29 0.93
N ARG A 76 -5.04 11.19 -0.40
CA ARG A 76 -4.11 10.30 -1.10
C ARG A 76 -2.65 10.60 -0.80
N SER A 77 -2.29 11.85 -0.48
CA SER A 77 -0.91 12.19 -0.10
C SER A 77 -0.48 11.60 1.25
N ARG A 78 -1.45 11.17 2.07
CA ARG A 78 -1.24 10.52 3.37
C ARG A 78 -1.34 8.98 3.27
N MET A 79 -1.56 8.44 2.07
CA MET A 79 -1.75 7.02 1.80
C MET A 79 -0.65 6.50 0.88
N GLY A 80 -0.09 5.34 1.21
CA GLY A 80 0.87 4.61 0.38
C GLY A 80 0.25 3.35 -0.21
N LEU A 81 0.63 3.02 -1.45
CA LEU A 81 0.20 1.79 -2.11
C LEU A 81 1.40 1.07 -2.72
N VAL A 82 1.58 -0.18 -2.30
CA VAL A 82 2.47 -1.13 -2.97
C VAL A 82 1.60 -2.02 -3.85
N PHE A 83 1.67 -1.82 -5.16
CA PHE A 83 0.84 -2.53 -6.14
C PHE A 83 1.21 -4.01 -6.27
N SER A 84 0.23 -4.87 -6.56
CA SER A 84 0.43 -6.28 -6.91
C SER A 84 1.27 -6.41 -8.18
N PHE A 85 0.88 -5.69 -9.23
CA PHE A 85 1.58 -5.62 -10.51
C PHE A 85 1.72 -4.16 -10.98
N GLY A 86 2.79 -3.88 -11.73
CA GLY A 86 3.03 -2.53 -12.27
C GLY A 86 3.42 -1.52 -11.18
N GLY A 87 2.82 -0.33 -11.23
CA GLY A 87 3.01 0.75 -10.26
C GLY A 87 4.28 1.60 -10.49
N LEU A 88 5.24 1.15 -11.30
CA LEU A 88 6.36 1.96 -11.76
C LEU A 88 6.10 2.49 -13.18
N ILE A 89 6.43 3.75 -13.42
CA ILE A 89 6.31 4.39 -14.72
C ILE A 89 7.49 3.90 -15.60
N SER A 90 7.17 3.21 -16.68
CA SER A 90 8.14 2.42 -17.46
C SER A 90 9.24 3.24 -18.16
N ASN A 91 8.95 4.48 -18.52
CA ASN A 91 9.89 5.41 -19.16
C ASN A 91 10.64 6.33 -18.19
N LEU A 92 10.38 6.21 -16.88
CA LEU A 92 11.12 6.88 -15.82
C LEU A 92 12.13 5.93 -15.19
N LYS A 93 13.31 6.42 -14.87
CA LYS A 93 14.32 5.68 -14.13
C LYS A 93 13.85 5.34 -12.72
N VAL A 94 14.51 4.39 -12.07
CA VAL A 94 14.22 4.02 -10.66
C VAL A 94 14.24 5.24 -9.75
N GLY A 95 15.26 6.10 -9.85
CA GLY A 95 15.35 7.33 -9.05
C GLY A 95 14.19 8.29 -9.30
N GLU A 96 13.79 8.48 -10.56
CA GLU A 96 12.65 9.33 -10.91
C GLU A 96 11.32 8.75 -10.38
N ASN A 97 11.14 7.43 -10.50
CA ASN A 97 9.99 6.72 -9.92
C ASN A 97 9.91 6.87 -8.40
N LEU A 98 11.05 6.91 -7.72
CA LEU A 98 11.13 7.03 -6.28
C LEU A 98 10.54 8.38 -5.79
N TYR A 99 10.91 9.47 -6.44
CA TYR A 99 10.51 10.84 -6.06
C TYR A 99 9.17 11.29 -6.64
N LEU A 100 8.65 10.59 -7.66
CA LEU A 100 7.43 10.97 -8.37
C LEU A 100 6.23 11.30 -7.47
N PRO A 101 5.86 10.51 -6.44
CA PRO A 101 4.73 10.84 -5.59
C PRO A 101 4.94 12.08 -4.74
N LEU A 102 6.17 12.33 -4.28
CA LEU A 102 6.52 13.52 -3.50
C LEU A 102 6.35 14.77 -4.36
N GLN A 103 6.85 14.75 -5.58
CA GLN A 103 6.71 15.83 -6.55
C GLN A 103 5.24 16.04 -6.92
N TYR A 104 4.50 14.96 -7.20
CA TYR A 104 3.08 15.00 -7.57
C TYR A 104 2.23 15.62 -6.46
N HIS A 105 2.43 15.21 -5.20
CA HIS A 105 1.69 15.72 -4.05
C HIS A 105 2.29 17.02 -3.47
N LYS A 106 3.37 17.54 -4.04
CA LYS A 106 4.10 18.72 -3.54
C LYS A 106 4.51 18.57 -2.08
N LEU A 107 4.86 17.35 -1.69
CA LEU A 107 5.33 17.07 -0.34
C LEU A 107 6.76 17.59 -0.17
N PRO A 108 7.11 18.11 1.03
CA PRO A 108 8.47 18.53 1.28
C PRO A 108 9.42 17.34 1.17
N VAL A 109 10.45 17.50 0.38
CA VAL A 109 11.55 16.54 0.29
C VAL A 109 12.68 17.12 1.11
N ALA A 110 13.02 16.47 2.22
CA ALA A 110 14.06 16.95 3.13
C ALA A 110 15.42 17.08 2.42
N GLU A 111 15.67 16.25 1.43
CA GLU A 111 16.84 16.27 0.59
C GLU A 111 16.58 15.49 -0.70
N GLU A 112 16.36 16.19 -1.84
CA GLU A 112 16.35 15.57 -3.17
C GLU A 112 17.80 15.29 -3.62
N SER A 113 18.57 14.60 -2.79
CA SER A 113 19.89 14.19 -3.22
C SER A 113 19.85 12.78 -3.78
N ALA A 114 20.65 12.53 -4.81
CA ALA A 114 20.86 11.18 -5.32
C ALA A 114 21.31 10.22 -4.18
N ALA A 115 22.04 10.74 -3.20
CA ALA A 115 22.50 9.99 -2.03
C ALA A 115 21.35 9.53 -1.11
N ALA A 116 20.36 10.39 -0.85
CA ALA A 116 19.18 10.03 -0.05
C ALA A 116 18.34 8.95 -0.75
N GLY A 117 18.13 9.09 -2.06
CA GLY A 117 17.46 8.06 -2.86
C GLY A 117 18.17 6.72 -2.84
N GLU A 118 19.50 6.72 -3.02
CA GLU A 118 20.30 5.49 -2.94
C GLU A 118 20.25 4.86 -1.55
N ALA A 119 20.28 5.65 -0.48
CA ALA A 119 20.16 5.14 0.90
C ALA A 119 18.83 4.40 1.12
N ILE A 120 17.70 4.95 0.65
CA ILE A 120 16.39 4.28 0.72
C ILE A 120 16.36 3.00 -0.13
N LEU A 121 16.92 3.02 -1.33
CA LEU A 121 17.02 1.83 -2.18
C LEU A 121 17.85 0.73 -1.53
N GLN A 122 18.98 1.10 -0.91
CA GLN A 122 19.82 0.15 -0.15
C GLN A 122 19.08 -0.41 1.08
N ARG A 123 18.31 0.42 1.79
CA ARG A 123 17.49 0.00 2.92
C ARG A 123 16.53 -1.14 2.55
N VAL A 124 15.90 -1.08 1.39
CA VAL A 124 15.00 -2.15 0.92
C VAL A 124 15.75 -3.30 0.21
N GLY A 125 17.07 -3.30 0.24
CA GLY A 125 17.93 -4.32 -0.36
C GLY A 125 18.09 -4.22 -1.89
N TYR A 126 17.59 -3.15 -2.52
CA TYR A 126 17.77 -2.94 -3.94
C TYR A 126 19.20 -2.46 -4.25
N ARG A 127 19.86 -3.15 -5.18
CA ARG A 127 21.27 -2.86 -5.56
C ARG A 127 21.46 -2.59 -7.04
N GLY A 128 20.36 -2.40 -7.77
CA GLY A 128 20.41 -2.24 -9.23
C GLY A 128 20.85 -0.85 -9.72
N GLY A 129 20.92 0.14 -8.81
CA GLY A 129 21.23 1.55 -9.12
C GLY A 129 20.00 2.34 -9.58
N SER A 130 20.00 3.64 -9.27
CA SER A 130 18.85 4.55 -9.53
C SER A 130 18.67 4.90 -11.01
N SER A 131 19.63 4.62 -11.87
CA SER A 131 19.58 4.96 -13.30
C SER A 131 18.90 3.91 -14.21
N LYS A 132 18.60 2.71 -13.68
CA LYS A 132 17.91 1.66 -14.45
C LYS A 132 16.46 2.03 -14.75
N LEU A 133 15.96 1.52 -15.90
CA LEU A 133 14.53 1.56 -16.23
C LEU A 133 13.80 0.34 -15.65
N PRO A 134 12.51 0.47 -15.27
CA PRO A 134 11.72 -0.63 -14.70
C PRO A 134 11.66 -1.89 -15.57
N GLY A 135 11.75 -1.77 -16.89
CA GLY A 135 11.78 -2.90 -17.80
C GLY A 135 12.99 -3.84 -17.62
N LEU A 136 14.06 -3.35 -16.99
CA LEU A 136 15.28 -4.11 -16.71
C LEU A 136 15.30 -4.76 -15.32
N LEU A 137 14.23 -4.57 -14.53
CA LEU A 137 14.13 -5.08 -13.17
C LEU A 137 13.38 -6.40 -13.12
N SER A 138 13.82 -7.32 -12.27
CA SER A 138 13.04 -8.49 -11.87
C SER A 138 11.76 -8.05 -11.12
N GLN A 139 10.80 -8.95 -10.96
CA GLN A 139 9.57 -8.65 -10.18
C GLN A 139 9.90 -8.34 -8.72
N PHE A 140 10.88 -9.02 -8.14
CA PHE A 140 11.36 -8.73 -6.79
C PHE A 140 11.99 -7.35 -6.68
N GLU A 141 12.89 -6.97 -7.58
CA GLU A 141 13.47 -5.62 -7.62
C GLU A 141 12.42 -4.53 -7.78
N LYS A 142 11.37 -4.77 -8.60
CA LYS A 142 10.23 -3.83 -8.71
C LYS A 142 9.50 -3.64 -7.39
N LYS A 143 9.29 -4.72 -6.62
CA LYS A 143 8.67 -4.62 -5.28
C LYS A 143 9.54 -3.84 -4.30
N GLN A 144 10.87 -4.06 -4.33
CA GLN A 144 11.80 -3.28 -3.52
C GLN A 144 11.72 -1.78 -3.84
N VAL A 145 11.69 -1.40 -5.12
CA VAL A 145 11.56 0.01 -5.53
C VAL A 145 10.18 0.60 -5.12
N LEU A 146 9.10 -0.18 -5.22
CA LEU A 146 7.77 0.24 -4.75
C LEU A 146 7.73 0.46 -3.24
N LEU A 147 8.36 -0.43 -2.46
CA LEU A 147 8.53 -0.25 -1.01
C LEU A 147 9.36 0.98 -0.69
N ALA A 148 10.50 1.17 -1.37
CA ALA A 148 11.35 2.35 -1.22
C ALA A 148 10.56 3.65 -1.44
N ARG A 149 9.72 3.70 -2.48
CA ARG A 149 8.85 4.83 -2.79
C ARG A 149 7.84 5.13 -1.67
N VAL A 150 7.20 4.09 -1.13
CA VAL A 150 6.24 4.24 -0.02
C VAL A 150 6.95 4.67 1.26
N ILE A 151 8.12 4.11 1.57
CA ILE A 151 8.93 4.51 2.72
C ILE A 151 9.33 5.99 2.62
N LEU A 152 9.74 6.44 1.44
CA LEU A 152 10.11 7.84 1.20
C LEU A 152 8.93 8.79 1.37
N MET A 153 7.71 8.40 0.97
CA MET A 153 6.49 9.18 1.20
C MET A 153 6.12 9.30 2.68
N ASN A 154 6.52 8.33 3.50
CA ASN A 154 6.20 8.25 4.92
C ASN A 154 4.70 8.41 5.25
N PRO A 155 3.79 7.64 4.63
CA PRO A 155 2.34 7.79 4.78
C PRO A 155 1.84 7.29 6.14
N GLU A 156 0.64 7.76 6.53
CA GLU A 156 -0.06 7.32 7.73
C GLU A 156 -0.77 5.97 7.51
N VAL A 157 -1.24 5.73 6.28
CA VAL A 157 -1.89 4.47 5.89
C VAL A 157 -1.13 3.83 4.75
N VAL A 158 -0.78 2.54 4.88
CA VAL A 158 -0.12 1.77 3.82
C VAL A 158 -0.98 0.59 3.42
N ILE A 159 -1.24 0.47 2.13
CA ILE A 159 -1.91 -0.67 1.53
C ILE A 159 -0.88 -1.49 0.75
N TYR A 160 -0.76 -2.77 1.11
CA TYR A 160 0.08 -3.74 0.41
C TYR A 160 -0.84 -4.67 -0.39
N ASP A 161 -0.95 -4.42 -1.69
CA ASP A 161 -1.76 -5.24 -2.58
C ASP A 161 -0.94 -6.44 -3.05
N SER A 162 -1.28 -7.63 -2.53
CA SER A 162 -0.66 -8.91 -2.88
C SER A 162 0.88 -8.85 -2.90
N LEU A 163 1.45 -8.24 -1.85
CA LEU A 163 2.90 -7.96 -1.75
C LEU A 163 3.76 -9.18 -2.04
N LEU A 164 3.33 -10.36 -1.56
CA LEU A 164 4.13 -11.59 -1.58
C LEU A 164 3.83 -12.49 -2.79
N LEU A 165 2.89 -12.11 -3.65
CA LEU A 165 2.46 -12.91 -4.78
C LEU A 165 3.59 -13.10 -5.81
N GLY A 166 3.83 -14.36 -6.20
CA GLY A 166 4.81 -14.71 -7.21
C GLY A 166 6.27 -14.71 -6.75
N HIS A 167 6.50 -14.59 -5.43
CA HIS A 167 7.83 -14.58 -4.83
C HIS A 167 8.16 -15.89 -4.11
N ASN A 168 9.42 -16.30 -4.14
CA ASN A 168 9.92 -17.45 -3.37
C ASN A 168 9.98 -17.11 -1.87
N LEU A 169 10.18 -18.12 -1.02
CA LEU A 169 10.15 -17.94 0.44
C LEU A 169 11.14 -16.90 0.96
N HIS A 170 12.35 -16.86 0.42
CA HIS A 170 13.37 -15.88 0.84
C HIS A 170 12.95 -14.45 0.48
N GLU A 171 12.48 -14.23 -0.74
CA GLU A 171 11.97 -12.93 -1.20
C GLU A 171 10.74 -12.49 -0.39
N ARG A 172 9.80 -13.42 -0.11
CA ARG A 172 8.61 -13.15 0.71
C ARG A 172 8.98 -12.68 2.10
N ASN A 173 9.88 -13.39 2.78
CA ASN A 173 10.34 -13.00 4.11
C ASN A 173 10.99 -11.62 4.08
N HIS A 174 11.88 -11.36 3.13
CA HIS A 174 12.54 -10.07 2.98
C HIS A 174 11.55 -8.91 2.76
N LEU A 175 10.57 -9.07 1.86
CA LEU A 175 9.55 -8.03 1.62
C LEU A 175 8.67 -7.81 2.84
N LEU A 176 8.32 -8.88 3.55
CA LEU A 176 7.50 -8.81 4.75
C LEU A 176 8.23 -8.11 5.89
N ASP A 177 9.51 -8.45 6.12
CA ASP A 177 10.34 -7.81 7.15
C ASP A 177 10.41 -6.30 6.92
N ILE A 178 10.70 -5.86 5.68
CA ILE A 178 10.72 -4.42 5.33
C ILE A 178 9.37 -3.76 5.64
N ALA A 179 8.26 -4.38 5.25
CA ALA A 179 6.93 -3.80 5.43
C ALA A 179 6.52 -3.72 6.91
N VAL A 180 6.83 -4.75 7.69
CA VAL A 180 6.54 -4.81 9.13
C VAL A 180 7.45 -3.85 9.91
N ASP A 181 8.73 -3.78 9.58
CA ASP A 181 9.65 -2.84 10.22
C ASP A 181 9.24 -1.39 9.91
N PHE A 182 8.86 -1.10 8.66
CA PHE A 182 8.33 0.21 8.30
C PHE A 182 7.05 0.55 9.08
N HIS A 183 6.14 -0.40 9.27
CA HIS A 183 4.95 -0.20 10.11
C HIS A 183 5.34 0.23 11.53
N ARG A 184 6.32 -0.43 12.14
CA ARG A 184 6.76 -0.19 13.52
C ARG A 184 7.46 1.15 13.76
N GLU A 185 7.95 1.81 12.72
CA GLU A 185 8.64 3.10 12.84
C GLU A 185 7.73 4.24 13.30
N MET A 186 6.42 4.10 13.14
CA MET A 186 5.46 5.11 13.57
C MET A 186 4.26 4.44 14.25
N ALA A 187 4.05 4.74 15.52
CA ALA A 187 3.01 4.09 16.34
C ALA A 187 1.58 4.21 15.77
N ASP A 188 1.30 5.33 15.09
CA ASP A 188 -0.02 5.60 14.50
C ASP A 188 -0.14 5.13 13.05
N ARG A 189 0.91 4.55 12.46
CA ARG A 189 0.85 4.02 11.10
C ARG A 189 -0.06 2.80 11.03
N THR A 190 -1.07 2.87 10.19
CA THR A 190 -1.96 1.75 9.89
C THR A 190 -1.49 1.04 8.63
N SER A 191 -1.28 -0.27 8.70
CA SER A 191 -0.82 -1.08 7.56
C SER A 191 -1.81 -2.19 7.25
N ILE A 192 -2.24 -2.27 5.99
CA ILE A 192 -3.23 -3.24 5.53
C ILE A 192 -2.64 -4.10 4.41
N PHE A 193 -2.58 -5.39 4.63
CA PHE A 193 -2.18 -6.37 3.63
C PHE A 193 -3.43 -7.00 3.01
N LEU A 194 -3.61 -6.83 1.72
CA LEU A 194 -4.63 -7.51 0.94
C LEU A 194 -4.00 -8.76 0.34
N SER A 195 -4.59 -9.93 0.54
CA SER A 195 -4.02 -11.18 0.04
C SER A 195 -5.07 -12.26 -0.15
N SER A 196 -4.94 -13.03 -1.22
CA SER A 196 -5.65 -14.30 -1.41
C SER A 196 -4.87 -15.53 -0.87
N ASP A 197 -3.66 -15.31 -0.33
CA ASP A 197 -2.83 -16.36 0.25
C ASP A 197 -3.22 -16.66 1.70
N ALA A 198 -3.88 -17.80 1.92
CA ALA A 198 -4.30 -18.26 3.24
C ALA A 198 -3.13 -18.53 4.23
N SER A 199 -1.89 -18.56 3.75
CA SER A 199 -0.71 -18.72 4.62
C SER A 199 -0.23 -17.42 5.25
N LEU A 200 -0.60 -16.26 4.68
CA LEU A 200 -0.11 -14.96 5.16
C LEU A 200 -0.42 -14.69 6.64
N PRO A 201 -1.62 -15.00 7.18
CA PRO A 201 -1.91 -14.80 8.59
C PRO A 201 -0.95 -15.52 9.54
N GLN A 202 -0.41 -16.68 9.13
CA GLN A 202 0.55 -17.45 9.93
C GLN A 202 1.93 -16.78 10.01
N LEU A 203 2.27 -15.96 9.02
CA LEU A 203 3.53 -15.21 8.95
C LEU A 203 3.45 -13.86 9.69
N MET A 204 2.23 -13.37 9.97
CA MET A 204 1.99 -12.03 10.51
C MET A 204 1.44 -12.09 11.94
N HIS A 205 2.30 -12.50 12.88
CA HIS A 205 1.91 -12.57 14.29
C HIS A 205 1.47 -11.21 14.86
N GLY A 206 0.30 -11.19 15.48
CA GLY A 206 -0.27 -9.98 16.08
C GLY A 206 -1.06 -9.09 15.10
N ALA A 207 -1.13 -9.46 13.81
CA ALA A 207 -2.00 -8.76 12.87
C ALA A 207 -3.48 -9.11 13.11
N LYS A 208 -4.34 -8.12 12.89
CA LYS A 208 -5.79 -8.33 12.85
C LYS A 208 -6.18 -9.01 11.54
N ILE A 209 -6.82 -10.16 11.62
CA ILE A 209 -7.24 -10.90 10.44
C ILE A 209 -8.72 -10.63 10.15
N ILE A 210 -9.02 -10.22 8.93
CA ILE A 210 -10.36 -9.92 8.44
C ILE A 210 -10.60 -10.77 7.18
N ALA A 211 -11.60 -11.65 7.21
CA ALA A 211 -12.00 -12.42 6.03
C ALA A 211 -12.96 -11.59 5.16
N VAL A 212 -12.68 -11.53 3.87
CA VAL A 212 -13.50 -10.85 2.86
C VAL A 212 -13.96 -11.89 1.84
N HIS A 213 -15.27 -12.15 1.82
CA HIS A 213 -15.92 -13.18 1.00
C HIS A 213 -16.66 -12.63 -0.20
#